data_1193eb0d51ad3cf0fd8b122030f42ecc
#
_entry.id   1193eb0d51ad3cf0fd8b122030f42ecc
#
_cell.length_a   1.000
_cell.length_b   1.000
_cell.length_c   1.000
_cell.angle_alpha   90.00
_cell.angle_beta   90.00
_cell.angle_gamma   90.00
#
_symmetry.space_group_name_H-M   'P 1'
#
loop_
_entity.id
_entity.type
_entity.pdbx_description
1 polymer ?
#
loop_
_entity_poly.entity_id
_entity_poly.type
_entity_poly.pdbx_seq_one_letter_code
_entity_poly.pdbx_strand_id
1 'polypeptide(L)'
;GLPVPIIEVFSESLAGDLYKSQYDSLCLLRDLKIVGKQAGFSILINMIIGLFHGLLYDPQKDGDRKLYEVRTRKILSISNSLASAGNIAYAIGTEDWRKLDVGGILVTLYRLFTDVRFITKVKKDFIETEMDKTLADEIKELDSYFK
;
A
#
# COMPACT_ATOMS: atom_id res chain seq x y z
N GLY A 1 -31.73 -18.11 6.82
CA GLY A 1 -30.63 -17.23 7.16
C GLY A 1 -31.03 -15.76 7.15
N LEU A 2 -30.22 -14.90 7.75
CA LEU A 2 -30.46 -13.45 7.73
C LEU A 2 -30.01 -12.89 6.37
N PRO A 3 -30.76 -11.94 5.76
CA PRO A 3 -30.41 -11.35 4.47
C PRO A 3 -29.03 -10.65 4.49
N VAL A 4 -28.33 -10.67 3.34
CA VAL A 4 -27.04 -9.98 3.15
C VAL A 4 -27.31 -8.73 2.28
N PRO A 5 -27.75 -7.62 2.86
CA PRO A 5 -28.37 -6.50 2.12
C PRO A 5 -27.40 -5.83 1.13
N ILE A 6 -26.09 -5.82 1.42
CA ILE A 6 -25.08 -5.21 0.54
C ILE A 6 -24.94 -6.02 -0.76
N ILE A 7 -24.98 -7.36 -0.68
CA ILE A 7 -24.82 -8.23 -1.84
C ILE A 7 -26.09 -8.24 -2.68
N GLU A 8 -27.26 -8.22 -2.05
CA GLU A 8 -28.55 -8.12 -2.75
C GLU A 8 -28.68 -6.85 -3.59
N VAL A 9 -28.18 -5.72 -3.09
CA VAL A 9 -28.21 -4.43 -3.81
C VAL A 9 -27.29 -4.44 -5.04
N PHE A 10 -26.16 -5.17 -4.98
CA PHE A 10 -25.18 -5.19 -6.09
C PHE A 10 -25.40 -6.34 -7.08
N SER A 11 -25.97 -7.47 -6.65
CA SER A 11 -26.19 -8.62 -7.51
C SER A 11 -27.17 -9.64 -6.90
N GLU A 12 -28.40 -9.66 -7.41
CA GLU A 12 -29.44 -10.64 -6.98
C GLU A 12 -29.01 -12.08 -7.28
N SER A 13 -28.34 -12.35 -8.39
CA SER A 13 -27.89 -13.70 -8.77
C SER A 13 -26.84 -14.22 -7.79
N LEU A 14 -25.86 -13.37 -7.41
CA LEU A 14 -24.83 -13.72 -6.45
C LEU A 14 -25.43 -13.94 -5.05
N ALA A 15 -26.38 -13.11 -4.64
CA ALA A 15 -27.11 -13.30 -3.38
C ALA A 15 -27.85 -14.64 -3.36
N GLY A 16 -28.55 -14.99 -4.45
CA GLY A 16 -29.24 -16.27 -4.59
C GLY A 16 -28.30 -17.48 -4.45
N ASP A 17 -27.12 -17.42 -5.04
CA ASP A 17 -26.13 -18.50 -4.95
C ASP A 17 -25.51 -18.60 -3.54
N LEU A 18 -25.29 -17.47 -2.87
CA LEU A 18 -24.84 -17.45 -1.47
C LEU A 18 -25.90 -18.04 -0.51
N TYR A 19 -27.17 -17.72 -0.71
CA TYR A 19 -28.24 -18.33 0.09
C TYR A 19 -28.36 -19.84 -0.15
N LYS A 20 -28.19 -20.33 -1.36
CA LYS A 20 -28.10 -21.76 -1.65
C LYS A 20 -26.98 -22.46 -0.89
N SER A 21 -25.85 -21.78 -0.71
CA SER A 21 -24.71 -22.26 0.08
C SER A 21 -24.83 -22.03 1.59
N GLN A 22 -25.99 -21.58 2.08
CA GLN A 22 -26.27 -21.25 3.48
C GLN A 22 -25.38 -20.11 4.03
N TYR A 23 -24.84 -19.25 3.15
CA TYR A 23 -24.11 -18.05 3.54
C TYR A 23 -25.11 -16.94 3.88
N ASP A 24 -25.07 -16.43 5.10
CA ASP A 24 -25.97 -15.39 5.61
C ASP A 24 -25.19 -14.20 6.21
N SER A 25 -25.94 -13.22 6.74
CA SER A 25 -25.36 -12.01 7.35
C SER A 25 -24.44 -12.31 8.53
N LEU A 26 -24.65 -13.41 9.27
CA LEU A 26 -23.76 -13.80 10.36
C LEU A 26 -22.45 -14.34 9.84
N CYS A 27 -22.47 -15.09 8.75
CA CYS A 27 -21.27 -15.54 8.05
C CYS A 27 -20.49 -14.35 7.53
N LEU A 28 -21.15 -13.39 6.88
CA LEU A 28 -20.54 -12.16 6.39
C LEU A 28 -19.90 -11.37 7.54
N LEU A 29 -20.61 -11.16 8.65
CA LEU A 29 -20.09 -10.44 9.81
C LEU A 29 -18.85 -11.11 10.41
N ARG A 30 -18.86 -12.44 10.50
CA ARG A 30 -17.71 -13.21 10.97
C ARG A 30 -16.51 -13.02 10.05
N ASP A 31 -16.71 -13.11 8.74
CA ASP A 31 -15.65 -12.99 7.76
C ASP A 31 -15.08 -11.56 7.71
N LEU A 32 -15.93 -10.53 7.78
CA LEU A 32 -15.52 -9.14 7.92
C LEU A 32 -14.69 -8.91 9.20
N LYS A 33 -15.04 -9.56 10.31
CA LYS A 33 -14.27 -9.47 11.56
C LYS A 33 -12.89 -10.11 11.42
N ILE A 34 -12.77 -11.23 10.71
CA ILE A 34 -11.50 -11.90 10.43
C ILE A 34 -10.63 -11.01 9.54
N VAL A 35 -11.18 -10.53 8.41
CA VAL A 35 -10.48 -9.64 7.48
C VAL A 35 -10.04 -8.36 8.17
N GLY A 36 -10.90 -7.77 9.02
CA GLY A 36 -10.56 -6.59 9.81
C GLY A 36 -9.40 -6.80 10.78
N LYS A 37 -9.32 -7.96 11.43
CA LYS A 37 -8.17 -8.32 12.30
C LYS A 37 -6.89 -8.49 11.50
N GLN A 38 -6.93 -9.18 10.37
CA GLN A 38 -5.79 -9.37 9.48
C GLN A 38 -5.27 -8.01 8.97
N ALA A 39 -6.17 -7.15 8.49
CA ALA A 39 -5.81 -5.80 8.04
C ALA A 39 -5.20 -4.97 9.17
N GLY A 40 -5.80 -4.99 10.37
CA GLY A 40 -5.29 -4.27 11.54
C GLY A 40 -3.88 -4.72 11.94
N PHE A 41 -3.60 -6.01 11.92
CA PHE A 41 -2.29 -6.56 12.21
C PHE A 41 -1.25 -6.16 11.16
N SER A 42 -1.61 -6.22 9.88
CA SER A 42 -0.75 -5.78 8.78
C SER A 42 -0.41 -4.28 8.87
N ILE A 43 -1.40 -3.44 9.20
CA ILE A 43 -1.19 -2.01 9.43
C ILE A 43 -0.24 -1.77 10.59
N LEU A 44 -0.44 -2.46 11.71
CA LEU A 44 0.40 -2.32 12.92
C LEU A 44 1.86 -2.66 12.62
N ILE A 45 2.13 -3.78 11.95
CA ILE A 45 3.49 -4.16 11.56
C ILE A 45 4.12 -3.09 10.67
N ASN A 46 3.39 -2.61 9.67
CA ASN A 46 3.89 -1.57 8.78
C ASN A 46 4.19 -0.24 9.50
N MET A 47 3.38 0.12 10.50
CA MET A 47 3.63 1.29 11.35
C MET A 47 4.90 1.12 12.17
N ILE A 48 5.10 -0.04 12.79
CA ILE A 48 6.29 -0.34 13.57
C ILE A 48 7.55 -0.24 12.69
N ILE A 49 7.56 -0.89 11.53
CA ILE A 49 8.69 -0.82 10.59
C ILE A 49 8.96 0.60 10.14
N GLY A 50 7.91 1.35 9.77
CA GLY A 50 8.02 2.75 9.36
C GLY A 50 8.58 3.65 10.46
N LEU A 51 8.16 3.43 11.72
CA LEU A 51 8.66 4.15 12.88
C LEU A 51 10.15 3.86 13.10
N PHE A 52 10.55 2.59 13.17
CA PHE A 52 11.95 2.21 13.35
C PHE A 52 12.83 2.75 12.24
N HIS A 53 12.40 2.63 10.99
CA HIS A 53 13.15 3.17 9.86
C HIS A 53 13.24 4.71 9.93
N GLY A 54 12.16 5.39 10.37
CA GLY A 54 12.17 6.83 10.59
C GLY A 54 13.12 7.30 11.69
N LEU A 55 13.31 6.48 12.75
CA LEU A 55 14.26 6.76 13.83
C LEU A 55 15.73 6.58 13.40
N LEU A 56 15.98 5.80 12.36
CA LEU A 56 17.32 5.55 11.81
C LEU A 56 17.76 6.63 10.80
N TYR A 57 16.90 7.59 10.49
CA TYR A 57 17.22 8.67 9.56
C TYR A 57 18.34 9.58 10.09
N ASP A 58 19.40 9.76 9.30
CA ASP A 58 20.53 10.65 9.58
C ASP A 58 20.65 11.70 8.45
N PRO A 59 20.34 12.98 8.72
CA PRO A 59 20.40 14.03 7.68
C PRO A 59 21.76 14.16 6.99
N GLN A 60 22.85 13.80 7.66
CA GLN A 60 24.19 13.92 7.09
C GLN A 60 24.53 12.77 6.12
N LYS A 61 23.91 11.59 6.34
CA LYS A 61 24.16 10.39 5.52
C LYS A 61 23.09 10.16 4.47
N ASP A 62 21.85 10.41 4.84
CA ASP A 62 20.68 10.05 4.02
C ASP A 62 20.19 11.18 3.11
N GLY A 63 20.67 12.42 3.32
CA GLY A 63 20.28 13.57 2.54
C GLY A 63 18.85 14.02 2.77
N ASP A 64 18.09 14.27 1.70
CA ASP A 64 16.73 14.78 1.79
C ASP A 64 15.77 13.78 2.44
N ARG A 65 15.03 14.24 3.47
CA ARG A 65 14.06 13.44 4.22
C ARG A 65 12.95 12.85 3.34
N LYS A 66 12.52 13.56 2.31
CA LYS A 66 11.48 13.05 1.39
C LYS A 66 12.00 11.87 0.57
N LEU A 67 13.27 11.94 0.13
CA LEU A 67 13.91 10.83 -0.59
C LEU A 67 14.09 9.61 0.33
N TYR A 68 14.44 9.83 1.59
CA TYR A 68 14.49 8.76 2.59
C TYR A 68 13.11 8.12 2.81
N GLU A 69 12.05 8.92 2.91
CA GLU A 69 10.68 8.42 3.00
C GLU A 69 10.28 7.60 1.75
N VAL A 70 10.66 8.04 0.54
CA VAL A 70 10.44 7.26 -0.69
C VAL A 70 11.12 5.90 -0.60
N ARG A 71 12.34 5.83 -0.07
CA ARG A 71 13.08 4.57 0.14
C ARG A 71 12.31 3.65 1.09
N THR A 72 11.86 4.18 2.24
CA THR A 72 11.05 3.44 3.22
C THR A 72 9.78 2.87 2.59
N ARG A 73 9.04 3.69 1.85
CA ARG A 73 7.80 3.28 1.19
C ARG A 73 8.04 2.20 0.14
N LYS A 74 9.12 2.30 -0.65
CA LYS A 74 9.50 1.25 -1.61
C LYS A 74 9.80 -0.08 -0.92
N ILE A 75 10.58 -0.06 0.16
CA ILE A 75 10.90 -1.27 0.93
C ILE A 75 9.61 -1.91 1.46
N LEU A 76 8.74 -1.14 2.09
CA LEU A 76 7.48 -1.64 2.64
C LEU A 76 6.55 -2.18 1.53
N SER A 77 6.43 -1.48 0.40
CA SER A 77 5.61 -1.93 -0.73
C SER A 77 6.11 -3.25 -1.31
N ILE A 78 7.42 -3.40 -1.50
CA ILE A 78 8.03 -4.64 -2.00
C ILE A 78 7.83 -5.77 -1.00
N SER A 79 8.11 -5.53 0.29
CA SER A 79 7.97 -6.55 1.35
C SER A 79 6.52 -7.02 1.49
N ASN A 80 5.55 -6.11 1.50
CA ASN A 80 4.15 -6.47 1.58
C ASN A 80 3.67 -7.21 0.33
N SER A 81 4.12 -6.81 -0.87
CA SER A 81 3.79 -7.51 -2.11
C SER A 81 4.34 -8.94 -2.11
N LEU A 82 5.57 -9.12 -1.65
CA LEU A 82 6.20 -10.45 -1.54
C LEU A 82 5.48 -11.32 -0.50
N ALA A 83 5.12 -10.76 0.66
CA ALA A 83 4.36 -11.47 1.69
C ALA A 83 2.97 -11.87 1.17
N SER A 84 2.27 -10.97 0.47
CA SER A 84 0.95 -11.26 -0.12
C SER A 84 1.04 -12.34 -1.20
N ALA A 85 2.04 -12.28 -2.08
CA ALA A 85 2.27 -13.30 -3.11
C ALA A 85 2.60 -14.66 -2.47
N GLY A 86 3.43 -14.68 -1.43
CA GLY A 86 3.75 -15.89 -0.67
C GLY A 86 2.52 -16.50 0.02
N ASN A 87 1.66 -15.67 0.59
CA ASN A 87 0.41 -16.14 1.20
C ASN A 87 -0.55 -16.73 0.16
N ILE A 88 -0.70 -16.08 -1.00
CA ILE A 88 -1.52 -16.60 -2.11
C ILE A 88 -0.96 -17.95 -2.58
N ALA A 89 0.35 -18.04 -2.81
CA ALA A 89 0.99 -19.27 -3.23
C ALA A 89 0.82 -20.41 -2.20
N TYR A 90 0.89 -20.08 -0.91
CA TYR A 90 0.65 -21.03 0.17
C TYR A 90 -0.80 -21.52 0.19
N ALA A 91 -1.78 -20.61 0.05
CA ALA A 91 -3.20 -20.98 0.01
C ALA A 91 -3.51 -21.89 -1.18
N ILE A 92 -2.93 -21.59 -2.36
CA ILE A 92 -3.06 -22.43 -3.58
C ILE A 92 -2.40 -23.80 -3.35
N GLY A 93 -1.15 -23.82 -2.87
CA GLY A 93 -0.40 -25.07 -2.67
C GLY A 93 -0.98 -26.00 -1.62
N THR A 94 -1.75 -25.45 -0.66
CA THR A 94 -2.46 -26.25 0.36
C THR A 94 -3.92 -26.54 0.01
N GLU A 95 -4.41 -26.02 -1.13
CA GLU A 95 -5.83 -26.08 -1.56
C GLU A 95 -6.82 -25.60 -0.47
N ASP A 96 -6.35 -24.72 0.44
CA ASP A 96 -7.12 -24.21 1.57
C ASP A 96 -7.24 -22.69 1.54
N TRP A 97 -8.29 -22.21 0.92
CA TRP A 97 -8.59 -20.78 0.78
C TRP A 97 -8.87 -20.07 2.12
N ARG A 98 -9.11 -20.82 3.21
CA ARG A 98 -9.29 -20.26 4.55
C ARG A 98 -7.99 -19.69 5.12
N LYS A 99 -6.85 -20.09 4.56
CA LYS A 99 -5.51 -19.60 4.93
C LYS A 99 -5.14 -18.30 4.22
N LEU A 100 -6.00 -17.82 3.31
CA LEU A 100 -5.74 -16.58 2.59
C LEU A 100 -5.87 -15.36 3.52
N ASP A 101 -4.80 -14.56 3.61
CA ASP A 101 -4.80 -13.29 4.34
C ASP A 101 -5.41 -12.17 3.49
N VAL A 102 -6.73 -12.20 3.34
CA VAL A 102 -7.48 -11.21 2.56
C VAL A 102 -7.26 -9.80 3.09
N GLY A 103 -7.22 -9.64 4.42
CA GLY A 103 -7.01 -8.33 5.05
C GLY A 103 -5.63 -7.75 4.75
N GLY A 104 -4.58 -8.55 4.85
CA GLY A 104 -3.22 -8.14 4.50
C GLY A 104 -3.06 -7.82 3.01
N ILE A 105 -3.70 -8.60 2.14
CA ILE A 105 -3.71 -8.34 0.68
C ILE A 105 -4.38 -7.00 0.38
N LEU A 106 -5.53 -6.70 0.97
CA LEU A 106 -6.23 -5.42 0.78
C LEU A 106 -5.39 -4.24 1.26
N VAL A 107 -4.72 -4.36 2.40
CA VAL A 107 -3.79 -3.34 2.90
C VAL A 107 -2.62 -3.15 1.94
N THR A 108 -2.08 -4.23 1.40
CA THR A 108 -0.98 -4.18 0.42
C THR A 108 -1.40 -3.45 -0.85
N LEU A 109 -2.56 -3.75 -1.41
CA LEU A 109 -3.08 -3.08 -2.61
C LEU A 109 -3.34 -1.59 -2.36
N TYR A 110 -3.95 -1.24 -1.22
CA TYR A 110 -4.17 0.15 -0.85
C TYR A 110 -2.85 0.92 -0.72
N ARG A 111 -1.85 0.31 -0.07
CA ARG A 111 -0.53 0.92 0.08
C ARG A 111 0.19 1.07 -1.24
N LEU A 112 0.20 0.05 -2.09
CA LEU A 112 0.79 0.15 -3.43
C LEU A 112 0.24 1.36 -4.17
N PHE A 113 -1.07 1.55 -4.18
CA PHE A 113 -1.70 2.68 -4.84
C PHE A 113 -1.29 4.04 -4.25
N THR A 114 -1.29 4.15 -2.92
CA THR A 114 -0.90 5.40 -2.23
C THR A 114 0.59 5.67 -2.34
N ASP A 115 1.44 4.65 -2.23
CA ASP A 115 2.88 4.78 -2.30
C ASP A 115 3.35 5.12 -3.72
N VAL A 116 2.76 4.54 -4.76
CA VAL A 116 3.06 4.91 -6.16
C VAL A 116 2.73 6.38 -6.41
N ARG A 117 1.57 6.87 -5.94
CA ARG A 117 1.20 8.29 -6.07
C ARG A 117 2.18 9.20 -5.34
N PHE A 118 2.55 8.86 -4.11
CA PHE A 118 3.50 9.63 -3.32
C PHE A 118 4.87 9.67 -3.99
N ILE A 119 5.41 8.52 -4.40
CA ILE A 119 6.71 8.39 -5.05
C ILE A 119 6.75 9.19 -6.35
N THR A 120 5.68 9.12 -7.16
CA THR A 120 5.58 9.87 -8.42
C THR A 120 5.58 11.37 -8.17
N LYS A 121 4.84 11.83 -7.14
CA LYS A 121 4.82 13.24 -6.76
C LYS A 121 6.20 13.73 -6.32
N VAL A 122 6.84 13.02 -5.37
CA VAL A 122 8.17 13.40 -4.87
C VAL A 122 9.21 13.41 -5.99
N LYS A 123 9.14 12.42 -6.91
CA LYS A 123 10.03 12.38 -8.09
C LYS A 123 9.82 13.60 -8.98
N LYS A 124 8.59 14.01 -9.23
CA LYS A 124 8.27 15.18 -10.05
C LYS A 124 8.78 16.45 -9.39
N ASP A 125 8.46 16.67 -8.11
CA ASP A 125 8.91 17.82 -7.33
C ASP A 125 10.44 17.92 -7.31
N PHE A 126 11.15 16.80 -7.18
CA PHE A 126 12.60 16.75 -7.18
C PHE A 126 13.19 17.13 -8.53
N ILE A 127 12.65 16.61 -9.64
CA ILE A 127 13.10 16.93 -11.00
C ILE A 127 12.88 18.41 -11.29
N GLU A 128 11.72 18.98 -10.95
CA GLU A 128 11.43 20.40 -11.14
C GLU A 128 12.42 21.26 -10.36
N THR A 129 12.68 20.95 -9.10
CA THR A 129 13.62 21.69 -8.25
C THR A 129 15.07 21.65 -8.80
N GLU A 130 15.54 20.50 -9.28
CA GLU A 130 16.88 20.37 -9.83
C GLU A 130 17.00 21.06 -11.20
N MET A 131 15.97 21.03 -12.04
CA MET A 131 15.92 21.81 -13.29
C MET A 131 16.00 23.31 -13.03
N ASP A 132 15.19 23.81 -12.07
CA ASP A 132 15.19 25.25 -11.73
C ASP A 132 16.56 25.71 -11.23
N LYS A 133 17.26 24.90 -10.44
CA LYS A 133 18.63 25.21 -10.00
C LYS A 133 19.61 25.25 -11.17
N THR A 134 19.56 24.24 -12.04
CA THR A 134 20.46 24.18 -13.21
C THR A 134 20.26 25.40 -14.12
N LEU A 135 18.98 25.75 -14.40
CA LEU A 135 18.64 26.94 -15.18
C LEU A 135 19.16 28.25 -14.53
N ALA A 136 18.98 28.38 -13.20
CA ALA A 136 19.45 29.54 -12.46
C ALA A 136 20.98 29.66 -12.49
N ASP A 137 21.70 28.57 -12.42
CA ASP A 137 23.17 28.53 -12.49
C ASP A 137 23.68 28.86 -13.91
N GLU A 138 23.03 28.34 -14.97
CA GLU A 138 23.32 28.66 -16.36
C GLU A 138 23.10 30.17 -16.67
N ILE A 139 21.98 30.74 -16.15
CA ILE A 139 21.70 32.18 -16.32
C ILE A 139 22.78 33.01 -15.63
N LYS A 140 23.22 32.67 -14.44
CA LYS A 140 24.31 33.37 -13.75
C LYS A 140 25.61 33.29 -14.51
N GLU A 141 25.92 32.14 -15.08
CA GLU A 141 27.12 31.96 -15.89
C GLU A 141 27.08 32.86 -17.14
N LEU A 142 25.94 32.87 -17.87
CA LEU A 142 25.72 33.75 -19.01
C LEU A 142 25.87 35.22 -18.63
N ASP A 143 25.26 35.67 -17.54
CA ASP A 143 25.39 37.06 -17.05
C ASP A 143 26.83 37.45 -16.72
N SER A 144 27.66 36.47 -16.34
CA SER A 144 29.11 36.71 -16.08
C SER A 144 29.93 36.98 -17.36
N TYR A 145 29.49 36.45 -18.51
CA TYR A 145 30.14 36.66 -19.80
C TYR A 145 29.80 38.02 -20.43
N PHE A 146 28.72 38.66 -20.02
CA PHE A 146 28.26 39.94 -20.56
C PHE A 146 28.64 41.14 -19.68
N LYS A 147 29.34 40.92 -18.59
CA LYS A 147 29.93 41.96 -17.73
C LYS A 147 31.42 42.14 -18.01
#